data_b2d48516f61d0f5f6566c8b37b30da86
#
_entry.id   b2d48516f61d0f5f6566c8b37b30da86
#
_cell.length_a   1.000
_cell.length_b   1.000
_cell.length_c   1.000
_cell.angle_alpha   90.00
_cell.angle_beta   90.00
_cell.angle_gamma   90.00
#
_symmetry.space_group_name_H-M   'P 1'
#
loop_
_entity.id
_entity.type
_entity.pdbx_description
1 polymer ?
#
loop_
_entity_poly.entity_id
_entity_poly.type
_entity_poly.pdbx_seq_one_letter_code
_entity_poly.pdbx_strand_id
1 'polypeptide(L)'
;MLAFDTNLVVYASNTHAPQHTAAVAFLESLANRNDIVVCELMLTEVYLKIRNPAILAKPYPAAEAVAFCQAFRSNPRWALVESAPVMPEVWRLAAQKNFAFRRIIDARLALTLRHHGVTHFATTNPKDFAGFGFTRVWNPLVEKA
;
A
#
# COMPACT_ATOMS: atom_id res chain seq x y z
N MET A 1 0.60 -12.27 -8.64
CA MET A 1 1.17 -10.90 -8.59
C MET A 1 1.19 -10.40 -7.16
N LEU A 2 2.07 -9.48 -6.88
CA LEU A 2 2.33 -8.96 -5.54
C LEU A 2 2.08 -7.45 -5.49
N ALA A 3 1.50 -6.96 -4.40
CA ALA A 3 1.38 -5.55 -4.08
C ALA A 3 1.81 -5.28 -2.64
N PHE A 4 2.01 -4.02 -2.31
CA PHE A 4 2.43 -3.59 -0.98
C PHE A 4 1.60 -2.41 -0.50
N ASP A 5 1.49 -2.31 0.82
CA ASP A 5 0.64 -1.33 1.49
C ASP A 5 1.31 0.04 1.63
N THR A 6 0.47 1.05 1.79
CA THR A 6 0.83 2.45 2.01
C THR A 6 1.90 2.62 3.10
N ASN A 7 1.75 1.93 4.23
CA ASN A 7 2.66 2.13 5.38
C ASN A 7 4.10 1.73 5.07
N LEU A 8 4.32 0.71 4.24
CA LEU A 8 5.68 0.33 3.82
C LEU A 8 6.37 1.47 3.06
N VAL A 9 5.61 2.13 2.18
CA VAL A 9 6.12 3.27 1.40
C VAL A 9 6.36 4.48 2.30
N VAL A 10 5.47 4.74 3.26
CA VAL A 10 5.64 5.83 4.23
C VAL A 10 6.88 5.61 5.09
N TYR A 11 7.13 4.40 5.60
CA TYR A 11 8.37 4.11 6.31
C TYR A 11 9.61 4.32 5.43
N ALA A 12 9.54 3.94 4.16
CA ALA A 12 10.64 4.17 3.21
C ALA A 12 10.89 5.66 2.96
N SER A 13 9.90 6.51 3.15
CA SER A 13 10.02 7.97 3.00
C SER A 13 10.56 8.66 4.26
N ASN A 14 10.54 8.00 5.42
CA ASN A 14 10.79 8.60 6.72
C ASN A 14 12.10 8.08 7.33
N THR A 15 13.19 8.84 7.15
CA THR A 15 14.52 8.45 7.65
C THR A 15 14.59 8.36 9.18
N HIS A 16 13.63 8.95 9.90
CA HIS A 16 13.58 8.91 11.37
C HIS A 16 12.82 7.68 11.90
N ALA A 17 12.12 6.94 11.04
CA ALA A 17 11.36 5.77 11.48
C ALA A 17 12.31 4.58 11.74
N PRO A 18 12.10 3.82 12.83
CA PRO A 18 12.88 2.60 13.06
C PRO A 18 12.77 1.58 11.92
N GLN A 19 11.66 1.57 11.19
CA GLN A 19 11.38 0.66 10.09
C GLN A 19 11.99 1.11 8.76
N HIS A 20 12.59 2.30 8.68
CA HIS A 20 13.03 2.91 7.43
C HIS A 20 13.95 2.00 6.62
N THR A 21 15.05 1.56 7.21
CA THR A 21 16.05 0.75 6.50
C THR A 21 15.47 -0.54 5.95
N ALA A 22 14.66 -1.24 6.76
CA ALA A 22 14.02 -2.49 6.35
C ALA A 22 12.99 -2.26 5.24
N ALA A 23 12.22 -1.17 5.31
CA ALA A 23 11.23 -0.83 4.29
C ALA A 23 11.90 -0.49 2.94
N VAL A 24 12.97 0.30 2.97
CA VAL A 24 13.75 0.62 1.77
C VAL A 24 14.32 -0.65 1.15
N ALA A 25 14.93 -1.52 1.95
CA ALA A 25 15.49 -2.79 1.46
C ALA A 25 14.43 -3.68 0.81
N PHE A 26 13.26 -3.77 1.43
CA PHE A 26 12.15 -4.54 0.87
C PHE A 26 11.71 -4.00 -0.49
N LEU A 27 11.45 -2.68 -0.59
CA LEU A 27 11.01 -2.07 -1.84
C LEU A 27 12.07 -2.18 -2.93
N GLU A 28 13.34 -2.00 -2.60
CA GLU A 28 14.45 -2.19 -3.54
C GLU A 28 14.51 -3.62 -4.06
N SER A 29 14.20 -4.60 -3.24
CA SER A 29 14.16 -6.01 -3.66
C SER A 29 13.10 -6.30 -4.73
N LEU A 30 12.09 -5.43 -4.87
CA LEU A 30 11.03 -5.55 -5.85
C LEU A 30 11.33 -4.83 -7.17
N ALA A 31 12.34 -3.98 -7.21
CA ALA A 31 12.55 -3.02 -8.30
C ALA A 31 12.66 -3.67 -9.69
N ASN A 32 13.26 -4.85 -9.78
CA ASN A 32 13.47 -5.56 -11.04
C ASN A 32 12.43 -6.67 -11.33
N ARG A 33 11.44 -6.82 -10.45
CA ARG A 33 10.38 -7.80 -10.65
C ARG A 33 9.34 -7.26 -11.62
N ASN A 34 8.72 -8.15 -12.38
CA ASN A 34 7.67 -7.81 -13.35
C ASN A 34 6.27 -8.29 -12.93
N ASP A 35 6.13 -8.72 -11.68
CA ASP A 35 4.87 -9.20 -11.11
C ASP A 35 4.32 -8.29 -10.00
N ILE A 36 4.73 -7.02 -10.01
CA ILE A 36 4.32 -6.02 -9.01
C ILE A 36 3.19 -5.16 -9.56
N VAL A 37 2.19 -4.93 -8.72
CA VAL A 37 1.05 -4.04 -9.01
C VAL A 37 1.08 -2.86 -8.04
N VAL A 38 0.99 -1.65 -8.59
CA VAL A 38 0.88 -0.41 -7.82
C VAL A 38 -0.49 0.21 -8.11
N CYS A 39 -1.24 0.55 -7.07
CA CYS A 39 -2.55 1.17 -7.20
C CYS A 39 -2.47 2.67 -6.94
N GLU A 40 -3.11 3.48 -7.80
CA GLU A 40 -3.18 4.93 -7.63
C GLU A 40 -3.78 5.33 -6.28
N LEU A 41 -4.77 4.58 -5.80
CA LEU A 41 -5.36 4.83 -4.48
C LEU A 41 -4.32 4.74 -3.36
N MET A 42 -3.44 3.74 -3.41
CA MET A 42 -2.36 3.58 -2.44
C MET A 42 -1.38 4.77 -2.50
N LEU A 43 -1.01 5.21 -3.69
CA LEU A 43 -0.12 6.36 -3.85
C LEU A 43 -0.77 7.67 -3.38
N THR A 44 -2.08 7.81 -3.56
CA THR A 44 -2.85 8.95 -3.03
C THR A 44 -2.76 9.00 -1.51
N GLU A 45 -2.89 7.86 -0.86
CA GLU A 45 -2.73 7.77 0.60
C GLU A 45 -1.30 8.08 1.04
N VAL A 46 -0.30 7.61 0.29
CA VAL A 46 1.11 7.95 0.55
C VAL A 46 1.31 9.46 0.52
N TYR A 47 0.80 10.12 -0.51
CA TYR A 47 0.90 11.59 -0.64
C TYR A 47 0.32 12.30 0.58
N LEU A 48 -0.88 11.89 1.01
CA LEU A 48 -1.53 12.49 2.18
C LEU A 48 -0.69 12.33 3.44
N LYS A 49 -0.10 11.16 3.63
CA LYS A 49 0.68 10.85 4.85
C LYS A 49 2.04 11.53 4.88
N ILE A 50 2.76 11.57 3.76
CA ILE A 50 4.11 12.16 3.76
C ILE A 50 4.08 13.70 3.80
N ARG A 51 2.93 14.31 3.55
CA ARG A 51 2.71 15.75 3.75
C ARG A 51 2.17 16.09 5.14
N ASN A 52 1.85 15.10 5.95
CA ASN A 52 1.19 15.33 7.23
C ASN A 52 2.22 15.46 8.36
N PRO A 53 2.31 16.64 9.04
CA PRO A 53 3.26 16.84 10.14
C PRO A 53 2.95 15.97 11.37
N ALA A 54 1.75 15.41 11.48
CA ALA A 54 1.42 14.46 12.55
C ALA A 54 2.06 13.08 12.31
N ILE A 55 2.49 12.80 11.08
CA ILE A 55 3.07 11.49 10.70
C ILE A 55 4.59 11.60 10.52
N LEU A 56 5.06 12.62 9.78
CA LEU A 56 6.47 12.87 9.57
C LEU A 56 6.92 14.13 10.34
N ALA A 57 8.02 14.04 11.06
CA ALA A 57 8.61 15.20 11.75
C ALA A 57 9.01 16.30 10.76
N LYS A 58 9.45 15.92 9.55
CA LYS A 58 9.74 16.81 8.44
C LYS A 58 8.88 16.41 7.24
N PRO A 59 7.66 16.97 7.12
CA PRO A 59 6.78 16.66 6.00
C PRO A 59 7.42 17.06 4.67
N TYR A 60 7.13 16.31 3.61
CA TYR A 60 7.60 16.63 2.27
C TYR A 60 6.91 17.90 1.75
N PRO A 61 7.67 18.81 1.13
CA PRO A 61 7.05 19.87 0.31
C PRO A 61 6.26 19.25 -0.84
N ALA A 62 5.25 19.98 -1.34
CA ALA A 62 4.32 19.46 -2.35
C ALA A 62 5.02 18.83 -3.56
N ALA A 63 5.98 19.55 -4.15
CA ALA A 63 6.68 19.06 -5.35
C ALA A 63 7.51 17.82 -5.06
N GLU A 64 8.15 17.73 -3.90
CA GLU A 64 8.95 16.56 -3.50
C GLU A 64 8.06 15.36 -3.20
N ALA A 65 6.89 15.57 -2.59
CA ALA A 65 5.91 14.51 -2.35
C ALA A 65 5.42 13.91 -3.66
N VAL A 66 5.12 14.74 -4.65
CA VAL A 66 4.73 14.29 -5.99
C VAL A 66 5.87 13.50 -6.64
N ALA A 67 7.10 14.01 -6.59
CA ALA A 67 8.27 13.33 -7.16
C ALA A 67 8.48 11.96 -6.54
N PHE A 68 8.30 11.85 -5.22
CA PHE A 68 8.40 10.58 -4.50
C PHE A 68 7.35 9.58 -5.00
N CYS A 69 6.10 9.99 -5.12
CA CYS A 69 5.03 9.13 -5.64
C CYS A 69 5.26 8.77 -7.12
N GLN A 70 5.74 9.70 -7.94
CA GLN A 70 6.02 9.45 -9.36
C GLN A 70 7.11 8.40 -9.56
N ALA A 71 8.05 8.27 -8.63
CA ALA A 71 9.08 7.23 -8.71
C ALA A 71 8.47 5.82 -8.73
N PHE A 72 7.38 5.61 -7.98
CA PHE A 72 6.66 4.34 -7.98
C PHE A 72 5.81 4.15 -9.24
N ARG A 73 5.25 5.23 -9.78
CA ARG A 73 4.44 5.18 -11.00
C ARG A 73 5.26 4.91 -12.26
N SER A 74 6.51 5.32 -12.27
CA SER A 74 7.35 5.32 -13.47
C SER A 74 8.21 4.07 -13.64
N ASN A 75 8.14 3.10 -12.73
CA ASN A 75 8.87 1.84 -12.90
C ASN A 75 8.26 1.06 -14.09
N PRO A 76 8.99 0.87 -15.20
CA PRO A 76 8.42 0.26 -16.40
C PRO A 76 8.10 -1.23 -16.25
N ARG A 77 8.61 -1.87 -15.19
CA ARG A 77 8.33 -3.28 -14.90
C ARG A 77 7.08 -3.50 -14.06
N TRP A 78 6.55 -2.44 -13.44
CA TRP A 78 5.41 -2.54 -12.55
C TRP A 78 4.12 -2.14 -13.26
N ALA A 79 3.03 -2.83 -12.95
CA ALA A 79 1.72 -2.48 -13.45
C ALA A 79 1.09 -1.40 -12.57
N LEU A 80 0.75 -0.26 -13.15
CA LEU A 80 0.02 0.82 -12.48
C LEU A 80 -1.47 0.64 -12.76
N VAL A 81 -2.28 0.58 -11.71
CA VAL A 81 -3.73 0.33 -11.84
C VAL A 81 -4.55 1.39 -11.14
N GLU A 82 -5.73 1.64 -11.70
CA GLU A 82 -6.75 2.50 -11.11
C GLU A 82 -7.66 1.72 -10.17
N SER A 83 -8.52 2.43 -9.44
CA SER A 83 -9.56 1.81 -8.64
C SER A 83 -10.49 0.97 -9.51
N ALA A 84 -10.79 -0.24 -9.07
CA ALA A 84 -11.69 -1.14 -9.76
C ALA A 84 -13.15 -0.91 -9.31
N PRO A 85 -14.15 -1.41 -10.07
CA PRO A 85 -15.57 -1.25 -9.72
C PRO A 85 -16.00 -2.18 -8.59
N VAL A 86 -15.40 -2.01 -7.41
CA VAL A 86 -15.56 -2.90 -6.25
C VAL A 86 -16.48 -2.33 -5.16
N MET A 87 -17.00 -1.12 -5.36
CA MET A 87 -17.78 -0.45 -4.31
C MET A 87 -19.03 -1.21 -3.86
N PRO A 88 -19.77 -1.92 -4.71
CA PRO A 88 -20.89 -2.73 -4.21
C PRO A 88 -20.47 -3.73 -3.13
N GLU A 89 -19.33 -4.39 -3.29
CA GLU A 89 -18.79 -5.31 -2.29
C GLU A 89 -18.27 -4.57 -1.06
N VAL A 90 -17.61 -3.41 -1.26
CA VAL A 90 -17.16 -2.57 -0.16
C VAL A 90 -18.33 -2.17 0.73
N TRP A 91 -19.43 -1.70 0.13
CA TRP A 91 -20.62 -1.30 0.90
C TRP A 91 -21.24 -2.50 1.62
N ARG A 92 -21.25 -3.68 0.99
CA ARG A 92 -21.74 -4.90 1.64
C ARG A 92 -20.94 -5.23 2.89
N LEU A 93 -19.62 -5.16 2.81
CA LEU A 93 -18.72 -5.39 3.96
C LEU A 93 -18.90 -4.31 5.04
N ALA A 94 -18.98 -3.05 4.62
CA ALA A 94 -19.11 -1.92 5.54
C ALA A 94 -20.42 -1.92 6.32
N ALA A 95 -21.46 -2.59 5.81
CA ALA A 95 -22.73 -2.72 6.49
C ALA A 95 -22.72 -3.78 7.60
N GLN A 96 -21.68 -4.60 7.69
CA GLN A 96 -21.56 -5.63 8.72
C GLN A 96 -21.34 -4.99 10.10
N LYS A 97 -22.02 -5.52 11.11
CA LYS A 97 -22.02 -4.97 12.47
C LYS A 97 -20.62 -4.81 13.07
N ASN A 98 -19.71 -5.73 12.75
CA ASN A 98 -18.34 -5.76 13.31
C ASN A 98 -17.33 -5.02 12.43
N PHE A 99 -17.76 -4.38 11.35
CA PHE A 99 -16.85 -3.69 10.45
C PHE A 99 -16.36 -2.39 11.09
N ALA A 100 -15.05 -2.30 11.32
CA ALA A 100 -14.43 -1.07 11.82
C ALA A 100 -14.46 -0.01 10.71
N PHE A 101 -15.08 1.15 10.99
CA PHE A 101 -15.34 2.16 9.95
C PHE A 101 -14.08 2.64 9.22
N ARG A 102 -12.94 2.66 9.89
CA ARG A 102 -11.66 3.06 9.30
C ARG A 102 -11.14 2.09 8.24
N ARG A 103 -11.66 0.86 8.21
CA ARG A 103 -11.24 -0.16 7.25
C ARG A 103 -11.89 0.01 5.88
N ILE A 104 -12.72 1.01 5.68
CA ILE A 104 -13.42 1.17 4.39
C ILE A 104 -12.44 1.43 3.23
N ILE A 105 -11.39 2.21 3.47
CA ILE A 105 -10.36 2.46 2.46
C ILE A 105 -9.50 1.21 2.23
N ASP A 106 -9.16 0.48 3.29
CA ASP A 106 -8.42 -0.78 3.17
C ASP A 106 -9.21 -1.82 2.37
N ALA A 107 -10.52 -1.90 2.60
CA ALA A 107 -11.39 -2.79 1.84
C ALA A 107 -11.41 -2.43 0.35
N ARG A 108 -11.53 -1.14 0.03
CA ARG A 108 -11.48 -0.66 -1.35
C ARG A 108 -10.16 -0.99 -2.01
N LEU A 109 -9.04 -0.76 -1.34
CA LEU A 109 -7.72 -1.08 -1.85
C LEU A 109 -7.56 -2.59 -2.07
N ALA A 110 -7.87 -3.39 -1.05
CA ALA A 110 -7.70 -4.85 -1.12
C ALA A 110 -8.52 -5.46 -2.26
N LEU A 111 -9.80 -5.08 -2.36
CA LEU A 111 -10.68 -5.60 -3.42
C LEU A 111 -10.25 -5.13 -4.80
N THR A 112 -9.77 -3.88 -4.93
CA THR A 112 -9.20 -3.38 -6.19
C THR A 112 -7.98 -4.22 -6.61
N LEU A 113 -7.07 -4.48 -5.69
CA LEU A 113 -5.90 -5.30 -5.97
C LEU A 113 -6.27 -6.73 -6.35
N ARG A 114 -7.23 -7.33 -5.63
CA ARG A 114 -7.76 -8.67 -5.98
C ARG A 114 -8.38 -8.68 -7.38
N HIS A 115 -9.12 -7.65 -7.74
CA HIS A 115 -9.71 -7.50 -9.08
C HIS A 115 -8.63 -7.52 -10.16
N HIS A 116 -7.47 -6.92 -9.90
CA HIS A 116 -6.34 -6.89 -10.83
C HIS A 116 -5.41 -8.11 -10.72
N GLY A 117 -5.82 -9.15 -9.99
CA GLY A 117 -5.08 -10.42 -9.95
C GLY A 117 -3.97 -10.51 -8.91
N VAL A 118 -3.91 -9.58 -7.96
CA VAL A 118 -2.94 -9.64 -6.86
C VAL A 118 -3.31 -10.78 -5.92
N THR A 119 -2.35 -11.65 -5.62
CA THR A 119 -2.52 -12.79 -4.71
C THR A 119 -1.71 -12.64 -3.43
N HIS A 120 -0.65 -11.85 -3.46
CA HIS A 120 0.28 -11.67 -2.35
C HIS A 120 0.33 -10.20 -1.97
N PHE A 121 0.06 -9.90 -0.70
CA PHE A 121 0.00 -8.52 -0.21
C PHE A 121 0.92 -8.32 0.99
N ALA A 122 1.93 -7.45 0.82
CA ALA A 122 2.87 -7.08 1.87
C ALA A 122 2.34 -5.88 2.66
N THR A 123 2.22 -6.01 3.96
CA THR A 123 1.71 -4.95 4.84
C THR A 123 2.31 -5.09 6.24
N THR A 124 2.43 -3.99 6.96
CA THR A 124 2.82 -4.03 8.38
C THR A 124 1.66 -4.43 9.31
N ASN A 125 0.42 -4.50 8.78
CA ASN A 125 -0.79 -4.84 9.52
C ASN A 125 -1.53 -6.02 8.87
N PRO A 126 -0.96 -7.24 8.86
CA PRO A 126 -1.59 -8.37 8.17
C PRO A 126 -3.02 -8.68 8.62
N LYS A 127 -3.33 -8.44 9.89
CA LYS A 127 -4.67 -8.70 10.45
C LYS A 127 -5.76 -7.88 9.77
N ASP A 128 -5.44 -6.63 9.36
CA ASP A 128 -6.41 -5.73 8.74
C ASP A 128 -6.77 -6.15 7.32
N PHE A 129 -5.95 -6.99 6.70
CA PHE A 129 -6.13 -7.45 5.32
C PHE A 129 -6.47 -8.94 5.21
N ALA A 130 -6.71 -9.60 6.34
CA ALA A 130 -7.21 -10.96 6.36
C ALA A 130 -8.67 -10.98 5.85
N GLY A 131 -9.04 -12.01 5.12
CA GLY A 131 -10.41 -12.20 4.66
C GLY A 131 -10.78 -11.55 3.33
N PHE A 132 -9.83 -10.90 2.64
CA PHE A 132 -10.07 -10.33 1.30
C PHE A 132 -9.72 -11.28 0.15
N GLY A 133 -9.30 -12.50 0.46
CA GLY A 133 -9.05 -13.52 -0.55
C GLY A 133 -7.61 -13.55 -1.08
N PHE A 134 -6.68 -12.83 -0.47
CA PHE A 134 -5.26 -13.00 -0.81
C PHE A 134 -4.77 -14.38 -0.40
N THR A 135 -3.90 -14.97 -1.22
CA THR A 135 -3.23 -16.23 -0.90
C THR A 135 -2.26 -16.05 0.26
N ARG A 136 -1.56 -14.92 0.29
CA ARG A 136 -0.64 -14.56 1.36
C ARG A 136 -0.75 -13.09 1.72
N VAL A 137 -0.84 -12.81 3.02
CA VAL A 137 -0.70 -11.46 3.59
C VAL A 137 0.38 -11.57 4.67
N TRP A 138 1.44 -10.76 4.59
CA TRP A 138 2.54 -10.86 5.54
C TRP A 138 3.21 -9.50 5.76
N ASN A 139 3.92 -9.41 6.89
CA ASN A 139 4.75 -8.24 7.17
C ASN A 139 6.21 -8.54 6.77
N PRO A 140 6.69 -7.95 5.67
CA PRO A 140 8.03 -8.23 5.17
C PRO A 140 9.16 -7.65 6.04
N LEU A 141 8.83 -6.80 6.99
CA LEU A 141 9.83 -6.21 7.89
C LEU A 141 10.19 -7.15 9.05
N VAL A 142 9.35 -8.14 9.33
CA VAL A 142 9.56 -9.13 10.40
C VAL A 142 9.59 -10.56 9.89
N GLU A 143 9.06 -10.85 8.71
CA GLU A 143 9.06 -12.16 8.07
C GLU A 143 9.77 -12.09 6.72
N LYS A 144 10.63 -13.07 6.47
CA LYS A 144 11.19 -13.24 5.12
C LYS A 144 10.17 -13.92 4.22
N ALA A 145 10.18 -13.51 2.99
CA ALA A 145 9.31 -14.10 1.97
C ALA A 145 9.60 -15.57 1.75
#